data_f632a7511140b2dddd7f197a515fe3ac
#
_entry.id   f632a7511140b2dddd7f197a515fe3ac
#
_cell.length_a   1.000
_cell.length_b   1.000
_cell.length_c   1.000
_cell.angle_alpha   90.00
_cell.angle_beta   90.00
_cell.angle_gamma   90.00
#
_symmetry.space_group_name_H-M   'P 1'
#
loop_
_entity.id
_entity.type
_entity.pdbx_description
1 polymer ?
#
loop_
_entity_poly.entity_id
_entity_poly.type
_entity_poly.pdbx_seq_one_letter_code
_entity_poly.pdbx_strand_id
1 'polypeptide(L)'
;IFCPILLSGEKLNLFEGHWVTSGSIVLVKKCNNELCAFIEEVTIEDEDGFKLKYDAQNKNKSLRNRPLVGINLLQDFPYPDQTTKILRNGKIYDPGRGRVFKSNLYILDNGNLKVEGCFFRVCGHEEWSRLN
;
A
#
# COMPACT_ATOMS: atom_id res chain seq x y z
N ILE A 1 -4.81 -34.85 10.31
CA ILE A 1 -4.59 -34.28 10.03
C ILE A 1 -4.53 -33.55 9.48
N PHE A 2 -4.62 -33.24 9.52
CA PHE A 2 -4.31 -32.44 9.04
C PHE A 2 -4.16 -31.56 8.49
N CYS A 3 -4.09 -31.46 8.70
CA CYS A 3 -3.61 -30.60 8.26
C CYS A 3 -3.73 -29.68 7.60
N PRO A 4 -4.02 -29.61 7.59
CA PRO A 4 -4.07 -28.63 6.84
C PRO A 4 -3.90 -27.41 6.91
N ILE A 5 -3.78 -27.41 7.27
CA ILE A 5 -3.50 -26.44 7.38
C ILE A 5 -2.84 -25.78 7.07
N LEU A 6 -2.65 -26.04 7.28
CA LEU A 6 -1.91 -25.43 7.06
C LEU A 6 -1.54 -24.97 6.29
N LEU A 7 -1.61 -25.08 6.34
CA LEU A 7 -1.14 -24.70 5.60
C LEU A 7 -1.23 -23.82 5.02
N SER A 8 -1.51 -23.96 5.10
CA SER A 8 -1.59 -23.10 4.40
C SER A 8 -1.33 -21.88 4.46
N GLY A 9 -1.83 -21.45 4.94
CA GLY A 9 -1.71 -20.09 4.92
C GLY A 9 -0.42 -19.60 4.92
N GLU A 10 0.25 -20.26 5.47
CA GLU A 10 1.45 -19.75 5.54
C GLU A 10 2.06 -19.45 4.30
N LYS A 11 1.47 -19.66 3.27
CA LYS A 11 2.09 -19.43 2.03
C LYS A 11 2.05 -18.03 1.56
N LEU A 12 1.77 -17.09 2.42
CA LEU A 12 1.78 -15.69 2.05
C LEU A 12 3.21 -15.23 1.78
N ASN A 13 3.35 -14.25 0.91
CA ASN A 13 4.65 -13.63 0.66
C ASN A 13 4.97 -12.61 1.75
N LEU A 14 6.11 -11.96 1.63
CA LEU A 14 6.59 -11.04 2.65
C LEU A 14 5.86 -9.68 2.64
N PHE A 15 5.11 -9.40 1.59
CA PHE A 15 4.42 -8.12 1.45
C PHE A 15 3.01 -8.13 2.05
N GLU A 16 2.36 -9.28 2.12
CA GLU A 16 0.97 -9.34 2.54
C GLU A 16 0.79 -9.08 4.03
N GLY A 17 -0.36 -8.54 4.36
CA GLY A 17 -0.74 -8.24 5.73
C GLY A 17 -1.09 -6.78 5.91
N HIS A 18 -1.25 -6.39 7.17
CA HIS A 18 -1.59 -5.02 7.51
C HIS A 18 -0.34 -4.20 7.80
N TRP A 19 -0.33 -3.00 7.27
CA TRP A 19 0.81 -2.07 7.42
C TRP A 19 0.33 -0.72 7.90
N VAL A 20 1.13 -0.10 8.76
CA VAL A 20 0.91 1.27 9.22
C VAL A 20 1.73 2.19 8.34
N THR A 21 1.07 3.13 7.69
CA THR A 21 1.71 4.16 6.87
C THR A 21 1.70 5.49 7.63
N SER A 22 2.21 6.55 7.02
CA SER A 22 2.18 7.87 7.66
C SER A 22 0.77 8.41 7.87
N GLY A 23 -0.21 7.92 7.13
CA GLY A 23 -1.56 8.48 7.20
C GLY A 23 -2.68 7.47 7.22
N SER A 24 -2.36 6.18 7.28
CA SER A 24 -3.40 5.15 7.16
C SER A 24 -2.91 3.80 7.64
N ILE A 25 -3.87 2.90 7.77
CA ILE A 25 -3.59 1.47 7.87
C ILE A 25 -4.07 0.85 6.57
N VAL A 26 -3.20 0.08 5.93
CA VAL A 26 -3.50 -0.55 4.66
C VAL A 26 -3.42 -2.06 4.77
N LEU A 27 -4.22 -2.74 3.97
CA LEU A 27 -4.17 -4.19 3.82
C LEU A 27 -3.54 -4.51 2.47
N VAL A 28 -2.39 -5.17 2.49
CA VAL A 28 -1.72 -5.65 1.28
C VAL A 28 -2.14 -7.10 1.06
N LYS A 29 -2.68 -7.37 -0.12
CA LYS A 29 -3.18 -8.70 -0.45
C LYS A 29 -3.16 -8.93 -1.95
N LYS A 30 -3.47 -10.17 -2.34
CA LYS A 30 -3.58 -10.55 -3.75
C LYS A 30 -4.91 -10.05 -4.32
N CYS A 31 -4.84 -9.46 -5.52
CA CYS A 31 -6.00 -9.12 -6.34
C CYS A 31 -5.74 -9.68 -7.73
N ASN A 32 -6.49 -10.70 -8.13
CA ASN A 32 -6.17 -11.39 -9.38
C ASN A 32 -4.72 -11.86 -9.33
N ASN A 33 -3.89 -11.48 -10.27
CA ASN A 33 -2.49 -11.87 -10.27
C ASN A 33 -1.57 -10.72 -9.86
N GLU A 34 -2.08 -9.73 -9.14
CA GLU A 34 -1.33 -8.55 -8.75
C GLU A 34 -1.35 -8.36 -7.24
N LEU A 35 -0.40 -7.57 -6.76
CA LEU A 35 -0.36 -7.14 -5.38
C LEU A 35 -1.15 -5.84 -5.25
N CYS A 36 -2.07 -5.79 -4.30
CA CYS A 36 -2.89 -4.62 -4.01
C CYS A 36 -2.67 -4.16 -2.59
N ALA A 37 -2.90 -2.87 -2.34
CA ALA A 37 -2.84 -2.31 -0.99
C ALA A 37 -4.05 -1.41 -0.80
N PHE A 38 -5.01 -1.86 -0.01
CA PHE A 38 -6.26 -1.13 0.21
C PHE A 38 -6.20 -0.33 1.50
N ILE A 39 -6.58 0.93 1.44
CA ILE A 39 -6.73 1.73 2.67
C ILE A 39 -7.91 1.17 3.45
N GLU A 40 -7.66 0.74 4.68
CA GLU A 40 -8.71 0.26 5.57
C GLU A 40 -9.10 1.30 6.61
N GLU A 41 -8.15 2.12 7.03
CA GLU A 41 -8.41 3.14 8.04
C GLU A 41 -7.52 4.34 7.75
N VAL A 42 -8.08 5.55 7.82
CA VAL A 42 -7.34 6.79 7.69
C VAL A 42 -7.03 7.29 9.09
N THR A 43 -5.75 7.62 9.33
CA THR A 43 -5.30 8.07 10.66
C THR A 43 -4.96 9.55 10.71
N ILE A 44 -5.00 10.26 9.56
CA ILE A 44 -4.77 11.70 9.49
C ILE A 44 -6.06 12.44 9.81
N GLU A 45 -5.94 13.51 10.61
CA GLU A 45 -7.05 14.37 10.99
C GLU A 45 -6.94 15.72 10.27
N ASP A 46 -8.08 16.34 10.03
CA ASP A 46 -8.14 17.71 9.53
C ASP A 46 -7.91 18.70 10.69
N GLU A 47 -8.04 20.01 10.38
CA GLU A 47 -7.80 21.05 11.38
C GLU A 47 -8.78 20.99 12.54
N ASP A 48 -9.96 20.41 12.32
CA ASP A 48 -10.99 20.31 13.35
C ASP A 48 -10.93 18.99 14.12
N GLY A 49 -9.95 18.15 13.85
CA GLY A 49 -9.75 16.88 14.55
C GLY A 49 -10.54 15.72 14.00
N PHE A 50 -11.18 15.87 12.82
CA PHE A 50 -11.90 14.78 12.18
C PHE A 50 -11.00 14.04 11.20
N LYS A 51 -11.13 12.72 11.14
CA LYS A 51 -10.37 11.92 10.16
C LYS A 51 -10.74 12.36 8.74
N LEU A 52 -9.74 12.44 7.88
CA LEU A 52 -9.98 12.73 6.47
C LEU A 52 -10.81 11.61 5.85
N LYS A 53 -11.79 11.98 5.04
CA LYS A 53 -12.73 11.01 4.47
C LYS A 53 -12.61 10.85 2.97
N TYR A 54 -12.26 11.90 2.26
CA TYR A 54 -12.37 11.93 0.81
C TYR A 54 -11.03 12.20 0.16
N ASP A 55 -10.91 11.76 -1.07
CA ASP A 55 -9.70 11.90 -1.88
C ASP A 55 -9.62 13.30 -2.50
N ALA A 56 -9.69 14.31 -1.64
CA ALA A 56 -9.87 15.69 -2.05
C ALA A 56 -8.68 16.28 -2.81
N GLN A 57 -7.50 15.70 -2.67
CA GLN A 57 -6.30 16.19 -3.33
C GLN A 57 -6.08 15.58 -4.71
N ASN A 58 -6.93 14.65 -5.13
CA ASN A 58 -6.74 13.96 -6.41
C ASN A 58 -6.65 14.97 -7.55
N LYS A 59 -5.64 14.83 -8.41
CA LYS A 59 -5.48 15.70 -9.58
C LYS A 59 -6.63 15.53 -10.56
N ASN A 60 -7.24 14.35 -10.60
CA ASN A 60 -8.46 14.12 -11.37
C ASN A 60 -9.64 14.58 -10.55
N LYS A 61 -10.23 15.70 -10.94
CA LYS A 61 -11.33 16.30 -10.19
C LYS A 61 -12.53 15.37 -10.03
N SER A 62 -12.76 14.48 -10.98
CA SER A 62 -13.90 13.58 -10.93
C SER A 62 -13.77 12.52 -9.82
N LEU A 63 -12.57 12.34 -9.26
CA LEU A 63 -12.31 11.35 -8.20
C LEU A 63 -12.24 11.98 -6.81
N ARG A 64 -12.39 13.30 -6.68
CA ARG A 64 -12.17 13.97 -5.39
C ARG A 64 -13.23 13.66 -4.35
N ASN A 65 -14.38 13.17 -4.77
CA ASN A 65 -15.46 12.82 -3.84
C ASN A 65 -15.48 11.34 -3.46
N ARG A 66 -14.50 10.55 -3.95
CA ARG A 66 -14.48 9.15 -3.55
C ARG A 66 -13.94 9.01 -2.14
N PRO A 67 -14.40 8.02 -1.36
CA PRO A 67 -13.85 7.78 -0.04
C PRO A 67 -12.40 7.34 -0.14
N LEU A 68 -11.58 7.75 0.82
CA LEU A 68 -10.20 7.26 0.94
C LEU A 68 -10.17 5.78 1.31
N VAL A 69 -11.02 5.37 2.26
CA VAL A 69 -11.12 3.96 2.63
C VAL A 69 -11.59 3.17 1.42
N GLY A 70 -10.86 2.11 1.10
CA GLY A 70 -11.17 1.25 -0.04
C GLY A 70 -10.34 1.53 -1.29
N ILE A 71 -9.57 2.63 -1.32
CA ILE A 71 -8.69 2.89 -2.45
C ILE A 71 -7.57 1.86 -2.48
N ASN A 72 -7.34 1.28 -3.65
CA ASN A 72 -6.16 0.47 -3.90
C ASN A 72 -5.01 1.40 -4.30
N LEU A 73 -3.96 1.45 -3.50
CA LEU A 73 -2.84 2.34 -3.72
C LEU A 73 -1.86 1.83 -4.77
N LEU A 74 -1.84 0.52 -5.05
CA LEU A 74 -0.82 -0.08 -5.91
C LEU A 74 -1.37 -0.45 -7.28
N GLN A 75 -0.53 -0.32 -8.31
CA GLN A 75 -0.84 -0.73 -9.68
C GLN A 75 0.38 -1.38 -10.29
N ASP A 76 0.14 -2.37 -11.14
CA ASP A 76 1.16 -2.96 -12.01
C ASP A 76 2.30 -3.67 -11.27
N PHE A 77 2.06 -4.10 -10.03
CA PHE A 77 2.98 -4.99 -9.33
C PHE A 77 2.47 -6.42 -9.48
N PRO A 78 3.22 -7.30 -10.14
CA PRO A 78 2.79 -8.70 -10.21
C PRO A 78 2.83 -9.33 -8.82
N TYR A 79 1.97 -10.30 -8.60
CA TYR A 79 1.92 -10.96 -7.30
C TYR A 79 3.22 -11.75 -7.08
N PRO A 80 3.98 -11.47 -6.00
CA PRO A 80 5.29 -12.07 -5.81
C PRO A 80 5.22 -13.45 -5.18
N ASP A 81 6.31 -14.21 -5.31
CA ASP A 81 6.44 -15.48 -4.60
C ASP A 81 6.83 -15.24 -3.14
N GLN A 82 7.02 -16.35 -2.41
CA GLN A 82 7.28 -16.29 -0.97
C GLN A 82 8.62 -15.70 -0.60
N THR A 83 9.58 -15.71 -1.51
CA THR A 83 10.96 -15.29 -1.23
C THR A 83 11.29 -13.91 -1.75
N THR A 84 10.40 -13.31 -2.53
CA THR A 84 10.62 -12.00 -3.14
C THR A 84 10.72 -10.92 -2.07
N LYS A 85 11.76 -10.11 -2.13
CA LYS A 85 11.96 -8.97 -1.23
C LYS A 85 11.92 -7.63 -1.94
N ILE A 86 11.98 -7.62 -3.25
CA ILE A 86 11.98 -6.38 -4.04
C ILE A 86 11.00 -6.55 -5.19
N LEU A 87 10.12 -5.56 -5.33
CA LEU A 87 9.21 -5.46 -6.48
C LEU A 87 9.47 -4.13 -7.16
N ARG A 88 9.72 -4.15 -8.46
CA ARG A 88 10.08 -2.95 -9.22
C ARG A 88 9.07 -2.64 -10.30
N ASN A 89 9.07 -1.38 -10.70
CA ASN A 89 8.39 -0.92 -11.92
C ASN A 89 6.86 -0.97 -11.83
N GLY A 90 6.33 -0.89 -10.63
CA GLY A 90 4.90 -0.66 -10.46
C GLY A 90 4.59 0.80 -10.28
N LYS A 91 3.42 1.08 -9.73
CA LYS A 91 2.95 2.44 -9.48
C LYS A 91 2.27 2.50 -8.13
N ILE A 92 2.35 3.68 -7.52
CA ILE A 92 1.62 3.94 -6.26
C ILE A 92 0.85 5.24 -6.39
N TYR A 93 -0.39 5.23 -5.90
CA TYR A 93 -1.16 6.44 -5.74
C TYR A 93 -0.89 7.05 -4.37
N ASP A 94 -0.54 8.33 -4.34
CA ASP A 94 -0.31 9.06 -3.09
C ASP A 94 -1.47 10.04 -2.88
N PRO A 95 -2.39 9.75 -1.96
CA PRO A 95 -3.54 10.64 -1.74
C PRO A 95 -3.14 12.03 -1.26
N GLY A 96 -2.04 12.15 -0.52
CA GLY A 96 -1.58 13.44 -0.03
C GLY A 96 -1.16 14.38 -1.14
N ARG A 97 -0.58 13.83 -2.20
CA ARG A 97 -0.19 14.60 -3.39
C ARG A 97 -1.20 14.49 -4.52
N GLY A 98 -2.13 13.56 -4.42
CA GLY A 98 -3.23 13.41 -5.36
C GLY A 98 -2.82 12.87 -6.71
N ARG A 99 -1.72 12.14 -6.81
CA ARG A 99 -1.23 11.63 -8.09
C ARG A 99 -0.54 10.29 -7.94
N VAL A 100 -0.34 9.64 -9.08
CA VAL A 100 0.32 8.35 -9.19
C VAL A 100 1.80 8.57 -9.48
N PHE A 101 2.65 7.80 -8.81
CA PHE A 101 4.10 7.81 -8.99
C PHE A 101 4.57 6.44 -9.44
N LYS A 102 5.67 6.40 -10.19
CA LYS A 102 6.38 5.13 -10.38
C LYS A 102 6.88 4.65 -9.04
N SER A 103 6.85 3.35 -8.80
CA SER A 103 7.11 2.85 -7.47
C SER A 103 7.90 1.55 -7.49
N ASN A 104 8.74 1.42 -6.47
CA ASN A 104 9.42 0.17 -6.14
C ASN A 104 9.18 -0.13 -4.66
N LEU A 105 9.11 -1.40 -4.34
CA LEU A 105 8.83 -1.86 -2.98
C LEU A 105 9.98 -2.74 -2.50
N TYR A 106 10.40 -2.54 -1.26
CA TYR A 106 11.54 -3.27 -0.69
C TYR A 106 11.19 -3.73 0.72
N ILE A 107 11.32 -5.03 0.97
CA ILE A 107 11.27 -5.55 2.33
C ILE A 107 12.66 -5.33 2.95
N LEU A 108 12.71 -4.59 4.04
CA LEU A 108 13.95 -4.23 4.70
C LEU A 108 14.37 -5.31 5.70
N ASP A 109 15.62 -5.25 6.13
CA ASP A 109 16.15 -6.25 7.08
C ASP A 109 15.39 -6.25 8.41
N ASN A 110 14.84 -5.09 8.81
CA ASN A 110 14.05 -5.01 10.03
C ASN A 110 12.59 -5.47 9.85
N GLY A 111 12.25 -5.95 8.66
CA GLY A 111 10.89 -6.42 8.38
C GLY A 111 9.93 -5.34 7.90
N ASN A 112 10.31 -4.09 7.91
CA ASN A 112 9.47 -3.02 7.41
C ASN A 112 9.46 -3.00 5.89
N LEU A 113 8.49 -2.30 5.33
CA LEU A 113 8.33 -2.17 3.89
C LEU A 113 8.70 -0.75 3.47
N LYS A 114 9.76 -0.63 2.69
CA LYS A 114 10.12 0.66 2.09
C LYS A 114 9.34 0.82 0.80
N VAL A 115 8.59 1.89 0.70
CA VAL A 115 7.77 2.22 -0.46
C VAL A 115 8.38 3.45 -1.11
N GLU A 116 8.93 3.26 -2.30
CA GLU A 116 9.57 4.33 -3.05
C GLU A 116 8.61 4.85 -4.12
N GLY A 117 8.54 6.17 -4.25
CA GLY A 117 7.76 6.81 -5.30
C GLY A 117 8.65 7.79 -6.05
N CYS A 118 8.58 7.76 -7.37
CA CYS A 118 9.40 8.60 -8.23
C CYS A 118 8.54 9.36 -9.22
N PHE A 119 8.85 10.65 -9.39
CA PHE A 119 8.23 11.49 -10.41
C PHE A 119 9.36 12.07 -11.24
N PHE A 120 9.46 11.64 -12.50
CA PHE A 120 10.62 11.90 -13.35
C PHE A 120 11.86 11.34 -12.68
N ARG A 121 12.83 12.19 -12.32
CA ARG A 121 14.09 11.75 -11.69
C ARG A 121 14.13 11.96 -10.20
N VAL A 122 13.07 12.48 -9.61
CA VAL A 122 13.02 12.75 -8.18
C VAL A 122 12.27 11.61 -7.49
N CYS A 123 12.96 10.96 -6.56
CA CYS A 123 12.38 9.86 -5.80
C CYS A 123 12.33 10.22 -4.32
N GLY A 124 11.25 9.84 -3.68
CA GLY A 124 11.13 9.86 -2.24
C GLY A 124 10.72 8.49 -1.75
N HIS A 125 10.70 8.30 -0.46
CA HIS A 125 10.24 7.03 0.09
C HIS A 125 9.61 7.22 1.45
N GLU A 126 8.84 6.21 1.83
CA GLU A 126 8.21 6.10 3.13
C GLU A 126 8.43 4.67 3.61
N GLU A 127 8.56 4.51 4.90
CA GLU A 127 8.74 3.19 5.49
C GLU A 127 7.45 2.82 6.22
N TRP A 128 6.86 1.69 5.84
CA TRP A 128 5.65 1.18 6.49
C TRP A 128 6.04 0.10 7.48
N SER A 129 5.41 0.11 8.64
CA SER A 129 5.66 -0.89 9.67
C SER A 129 4.48 -1.85 9.78
N ARG A 130 4.76 -3.08 10.21
CA ARG A 130 3.71 -4.07 10.43
C ARG A 130 2.78 -3.63 11.53
N LEU A 131 1.49 -3.80 11.29
CA LEU A 131 0.50 -3.66 12.35
C LEU A 131 0.46 -4.97 13.13
N ASN A 132 0.64 -4.86 14.42
CA ASN A 132 0.60 -6.04 15.29
C ASN A 132 -0.72 -6.15 16.04
#